data_9624a1113dddc25bd8603fe6296e7afb
#
_entry.id   9624a1113dddc25bd8603fe6296e7afb
#
_cell.length_a   1.000
_cell.length_b   1.000
_cell.length_c   1.000
_cell.angle_alpha   90.00
_cell.angle_beta   90.00
_cell.angle_gamma   90.00
#
_symmetry.space_group_name_H-M   'P 1'
#
loop_
_entity.id
_entity.type
_entity.pdbx_description
1 polymer ?
#
loop_
_entity_poly.entity_id
_entity_poly.type
_entity_poly.pdbx_seq_one_letter_code
_entity_poly.pdbx_strand_id
1 'polypeptide(L)'
;EHPPVTAGANSAAEYSLAIIDQLARIDRSRSKEEMDELVYRLLSLIGEAMQSDRVFLFERLEGTAEAYCNTFEWCANGIAPQIDNLTEIVPADMPYWLKVFGRGETIVIPNIEDVKTLMPSEYELLKAQSIRSEIAVPVFYRGNLSGFFGLDNPQRAMTAGQLRLLAFDGGHLGSARENLRMLTLLEEKQKSLKQNLQAVKLEQQMLKVLCKDSTSVYRVDLMNDRAEIVKIEEHSNSAGDLLPHGPL
;
A
#
# COMPACT_ATOMS: atom_id res chain seq x y z
N GLU A 1 15.57 -20.37 49.48
CA GLU A 1 15.54 -19.00 48.93
C GLU A 1 15.49 -19.14 47.40
N HIS A 2 14.33 -18.87 46.80
CA HIS A 2 14.20 -18.76 45.37
C HIS A 2 14.63 -17.33 44.95
N PRO A 3 15.40 -17.17 43.86
CA PRO A 3 15.69 -15.86 43.34
C PRO A 3 14.42 -15.17 42.85
N PRO A 4 14.30 -13.84 42.94
CA PRO A 4 13.09 -13.13 42.53
C PRO A 4 12.91 -13.28 41.02
N VAL A 5 11.74 -13.76 40.60
CA VAL A 5 11.28 -13.78 39.21
C VAL A 5 11.23 -12.33 38.74
N THR A 6 12.05 -12.00 37.78
CA THR A 6 12.28 -10.65 37.26
C THR A 6 11.01 -10.09 36.65
N ALA A 7 10.48 -9.01 37.19
CA ALA A 7 9.33 -8.26 36.64
C ALA A 7 9.52 -7.83 35.17
N GLY A 8 10.76 -7.81 34.66
CA GLY A 8 11.07 -7.48 33.28
C GLY A 8 10.81 -8.60 32.25
N ALA A 9 10.81 -9.86 32.67
CA ALA A 9 10.55 -10.98 31.73
C ALA A 9 9.07 -11.16 31.41
N ASN A 10 8.18 -10.91 32.39
CA ASN A 10 6.74 -10.98 32.19
C ASN A 10 6.26 -9.85 31.28
N SER A 11 6.79 -8.63 31.41
CA SER A 11 6.42 -7.51 30.56
C SER A 11 6.83 -7.72 29.09
N ALA A 12 8.02 -8.28 28.83
CA ALA A 12 8.48 -8.55 27.46
C ALA A 12 7.62 -9.61 26.75
N ALA A 13 7.19 -10.65 27.47
CA ALA A 13 6.29 -11.66 26.93
C ALA A 13 4.87 -11.11 26.66
N GLU A 14 4.37 -10.25 27.54
CA GLU A 14 3.09 -9.58 27.37
C GLU A 14 3.08 -8.65 26.16
N TYR A 15 4.15 -7.85 25.95
CA TYR A 15 4.28 -7.02 24.74
C TYR A 15 4.35 -7.87 23.46
N SER A 16 5.09 -8.99 23.48
CA SER A 16 5.17 -9.87 22.31
C SER A 16 3.82 -10.45 21.94
N LEU A 17 3.02 -10.87 22.93
CA LEU A 17 1.65 -11.36 22.68
C LEU A 17 0.73 -10.26 22.16
N ALA A 18 0.83 -9.04 22.69
CA ALA A 18 0.04 -7.90 22.23
C ALA A 18 0.37 -7.53 20.79
N ILE A 19 1.64 -7.57 20.39
CA ILE A 19 2.09 -7.34 19.02
C ILE A 19 1.51 -8.41 18.08
N ILE A 20 1.60 -9.69 18.44
CA ILE A 20 1.06 -10.80 17.63
C ILE A 20 -0.47 -10.67 17.47
N ASP A 21 -1.20 -10.35 18.55
CA ASP A 21 -2.65 -10.10 18.46
C ASP A 21 -2.97 -8.93 17.52
N GLN A 22 -2.19 -7.86 17.62
CA GLN A 22 -2.37 -6.68 16.77
C GLN A 22 -2.14 -7.01 15.29
N LEU A 23 -1.09 -7.76 14.95
CA LEU A 23 -0.84 -8.21 13.58
C LEU A 23 -1.99 -9.07 13.04
N ALA A 24 -2.50 -10.01 13.86
CA ALA A 24 -3.64 -10.83 13.48
C ALA A 24 -4.94 -10.02 13.27
N ARG A 25 -5.08 -8.86 13.89
CA ARG A 25 -6.19 -7.92 13.65
C ARG A 25 -5.99 -7.13 12.37
N ILE A 26 -4.76 -6.70 12.09
CA ILE A 26 -4.37 -6.02 10.84
C ILE A 26 -4.73 -6.90 9.63
N ASP A 27 -4.43 -8.19 9.66
CA ASP A 27 -4.78 -9.14 8.58
C ASP A 27 -6.28 -9.27 8.33
N ARG A 28 -7.09 -9.02 9.34
CA ARG A 28 -8.55 -9.14 9.26
C ARG A 28 -9.25 -7.83 8.95
N SER A 29 -8.51 -6.71 8.95
CA SER A 29 -9.08 -5.39 8.65
C SER A 29 -9.63 -5.33 7.22
N ARG A 30 -10.76 -4.62 7.05
CA ARG A 30 -11.48 -4.56 5.78
C ARG A 30 -11.65 -3.15 5.25
N SER A 31 -11.24 -2.14 6.01
CA SER A 31 -11.24 -0.76 5.58
C SER A 31 -9.89 -0.11 5.83
N LYS A 32 -9.63 0.98 5.09
CA LYS A 32 -8.40 1.74 5.25
C LYS A 32 -8.32 2.37 6.64
N GLU A 33 -9.43 2.93 7.12
CA GLU A 33 -9.52 3.61 8.41
C GLU A 33 -9.23 2.65 9.57
N GLU A 34 -9.83 1.45 9.54
CA GLU A 34 -9.56 0.40 10.52
C GLU A 34 -8.09 -0.04 10.49
N MET A 35 -7.53 -0.24 9.28
CA MET A 35 -6.14 -0.59 9.09
C MET A 35 -5.21 0.48 9.66
N ASP A 36 -5.44 1.74 9.34
CA ASP A 36 -4.61 2.86 9.78
C ASP A 36 -4.59 2.98 11.32
N GLU A 37 -5.74 2.81 11.98
CA GLU A 37 -5.83 2.78 13.45
C GLU A 37 -5.05 1.59 14.06
N LEU A 38 -5.19 0.40 13.45
CA LEU A 38 -4.49 -0.80 13.91
C LEU A 38 -2.96 -0.69 13.71
N VAL A 39 -2.52 -0.08 12.61
CA VAL A 39 -1.10 0.21 12.36
C VAL A 39 -0.55 1.15 13.42
N TYR A 40 -1.21 2.29 13.67
CA TYR A 40 -0.76 3.24 14.68
C TYR A 40 -0.66 2.60 16.08
N ARG A 41 -1.63 1.75 16.42
CA ARG A 41 -1.59 0.99 17.67
C ARG A 41 -0.43 0.00 17.75
N LEU A 42 -0.07 -0.64 16.64
CA LEU A 42 1.11 -1.51 16.56
C LEU A 42 2.39 -0.71 16.80
N LEU A 43 2.53 0.45 16.14
CA LEU A 43 3.69 1.34 16.34
C LEU A 43 3.81 1.78 17.79
N SER A 44 2.69 2.16 18.44
CA SER A 44 2.70 2.57 19.85
C SER A 44 3.16 1.44 20.79
N LEU A 45 2.66 0.22 20.59
CA LEU A 45 3.06 -0.95 21.39
C LEU A 45 4.57 -1.22 21.28
N ILE A 46 5.12 -1.14 20.08
CA ILE A 46 6.56 -1.34 19.83
C ILE A 46 7.37 -0.20 20.45
N GLY A 47 6.94 1.05 20.26
CA GLY A 47 7.61 2.23 20.79
C GLY A 47 7.68 2.22 22.32
N GLU A 48 6.58 1.91 22.99
CA GLU A 48 6.51 1.76 24.44
C GLU A 48 7.38 0.60 24.94
N ALA A 49 7.32 -0.56 24.29
CA ALA A 49 8.09 -1.74 24.64
C ALA A 49 9.59 -1.47 24.54
N MET A 50 10.04 -0.74 23.52
CA MET A 50 11.44 -0.43 23.25
C MET A 50 11.91 0.88 23.88
N GLN A 51 10.98 1.66 24.45
CA GLN A 51 11.25 3.01 24.97
C GLN A 51 11.94 3.89 23.93
N SER A 52 11.40 3.84 22.70
CA SER A 52 11.90 4.59 21.55
C SER A 52 11.35 6.01 21.53
N ASP A 53 12.08 6.93 20.91
CA ASP A 53 11.59 8.29 20.67
C ASP A 53 10.49 8.28 19.60
N ARG A 54 10.69 7.53 18.50
CA ARG A 54 9.72 7.33 17.40
C ARG A 54 9.71 5.90 16.89
N VAL A 55 8.59 5.50 16.33
CA VAL A 55 8.45 4.30 15.50
C VAL A 55 7.76 4.72 14.21
N PHE A 56 8.30 4.33 13.07
CA PHE A 56 7.87 4.82 11.78
C PHE A 56 7.70 3.70 10.75
N LEU A 57 6.84 3.97 9.77
CA LEU A 57 6.70 3.17 8.55
C LEU A 57 6.85 4.09 7.34
N PHE A 58 7.86 3.81 6.52
CA PHE A 58 7.99 4.42 5.20
C PHE A 58 7.45 3.48 4.14
N GLU A 59 6.66 4.02 3.23
CA GLU A 59 6.12 3.30 2.09
C GLU A 59 6.60 3.95 0.79
N ARG A 60 6.76 3.14 -0.24
CA ARG A 60 7.15 3.59 -1.57
C ARG A 60 6.03 4.44 -2.17
N LEU A 61 6.39 5.61 -2.72
CA LEU A 61 5.45 6.47 -3.44
C LEU A 61 5.09 5.86 -4.80
N GLU A 62 3.80 5.96 -5.16
CA GLU A 62 3.32 5.53 -6.46
C GLU A 62 3.69 6.53 -7.56
N GLY A 63 3.99 6.00 -8.76
CA GLY A 63 4.21 6.82 -9.95
C GLY A 63 5.55 7.55 -10.00
N THR A 64 6.34 7.49 -8.92
CA THR A 64 7.71 8.02 -8.87
C THR A 64 8.73 6.88 -8.92
N ALA A 65 9.87 7.11 -9.58
CA ALA A 65 10.96 6.17 -9.55
C ALA A 65 11.60 6.19 -8.16
N GLU A 66 11.18 5.25 -7.29
CA GLU A 66 11.88 4.87 -6.06
C GLU A 66 11.89 5.87 -4.88
N ALA A 67 10.97 6.85 -4.82
CA ALA A 67 10.85 7.68 -3.63
C ALA A 67 10.01 6.99 -2.54
N TYR A 68 10.27 7.35 -1.28
CA TYR A 68 9.60 6.84 -0.09
C TYR A 68 9.03 8.00 0.73
N CYS A 69 7.90 7.75 1.40
CA CYS A 69 7.21 8.71 2.26
C CYS A 69 7.01 8.09 3.65
N ASN A 70 7.22 8.87 4.70
CA ASN A 70 6.79 8.47 6.04
C ASN A 70 5.26 8.51 6.11
N THR A 71 4.62 7.34 6.14
CA THR A 71 3.16 7.23 6.11
C THR A 71 2.55 7.02 7.47
N PHE A 72 3.32 6.49 8.42
CA PHE A 72 2.93 6.32 9.82
C PHE A 72 4.08 6.62 10.75
N GLU A 73 3.79 7.37 11.78
CA GLU A 73 4.74 7.69 12.83
C GLU A 73 4.04 7.73 14.19
N TRP A 74 4.57 6.99 15.14
CA TRP A 74 4.27 7.15 16.56
C TRP A 74 5.42 7.86 17.24
N CYS A 75 5.11 8.84 18.09
CA CYS A 75 6.11 9.58 18.87
C CYS A 75 5.87 9.42 20.37
N ALA A 76 6.92 9.23 21.12
CA ALA A 76 6.88 9.29 22.58
C ALA A 76 6.49 10.69 23.05
N ASN A 77 6.00 10.79 24.28
CA ASN A 77 5.58 12.08 24.84
C ASN A 77 6.76 13.08 24.86
N GLY A 78 6.54 14.26 24.30
CA GLY A 78 7.55 15.33 24.20
C GLY A 78 8.48 15.21 22.99
N ILE A 79 8.34 14.19 22.15
CA ILE A 79 9.10 14.03 20.90
C ILE A 79 8.34 14.69 19.76
N ALA A 80 8.99 15.57 19.01
CA ALA A 80 8.40 16.22 17.84
C ALA A 80 8.26 15.21 16.67
N PRO A 81 7.10 15.15 16.00
CA PRO A 81 6.93 14.33 14.82
C PRO A 81 7.76 14.84 13.64
N GLN A 82 8.12 13.93 12.74
CA GLN A 82 8.85 14.22 11.51
C GLN A 82 8.05 13.84 10.25
N ILE A 83 6.88 13.25 10.40
CA ILE A 83 6.06 12.75 9.31
C ILE A 83 5.80 13.80 8.22
N ASP A 84 5.55 15.06 8.60
CA ASP A 84 5.32 16.15 7.66
C ASP A 84 6.60 16.64 6.94
N ASN A 85 7.77 16.34 7.50
CA ASN A 85 9.06 16.72 6.94
C ASN A 85 9.65 15.63 6.03
N LEU A 86 9.12 14.40 6.08
CA LEU A 86 9.64 13.21 5.41
C LEU A 86 8.62 12.67 4.38
N THR A 87 8.05 13.58 3.61
CA THR A 87 7.02 13.27 2.61
C THR A 87 7.58 12.71 1.31
N GLU A 88 8.87 12.94 1.04
CA GLU A 88 9.56 12.40 -0.13
C GLU A 88 11.05 12.23 0.17
N ILE A 89 11.49 10.98 0.30
CA ILE A 89 12.90 10.60 0.43
C ILE A 89 13.29 9.87 -0.84
N VAL A 90 14.27 10.41 -1.55
CA VAL A 90 14.75 9.83 -2.81
C VAL A 90 15.98 8.94 -2.60
N PRO A 91 16.34 8.06 -3.55
CA PRO A 91 17.50 7.17 -3.42
C PRO A 91 18.83 7.87 -3.12
N ALA A 92 18.97 9.12 -3.55
CA ALA A 92 20.16 9.92 -3.29
C ALA A 92 20.34 10.29 -1.81
N ASP A 93 19.25 10.31 -1.04
CA ASP A 93 19.26 10.64 0.38
C ASP A 93 19.64 9.43 1.25
N MET A 94 19.45 8.20 0.73
CA MET A 94 19.71 6.97 1.48
C MET A 94 20.37 5.86 0.64
N PRO A 95 21.47 6.13 -0.06
CA PRO A 95 22.08 5.18 -1.00
C PRO A 95 22.65 3.94 -0.31
N TYR A 96 23.17 4.08 0.91
CA TYR A 96 23.70 2.97 1.69
C TYR A 96 22.57 2.07 2.19
N TRP A 97 21.50 2.65 2.70
CA TRP A 97 20.34 1.89 3.19
C TRP A 97 19.70 1.06 2.09
N LEU A 98 19.49 1.64 0.91
CA LEU A 98 18.92 0.90 -0.23
C LEU A 98 19.79 -0.29 -0.63
N LYS A 99 21.12 -0.15 -0.55
CA LYS A 99 22.05 -1.25 -0.80
C LYS A 99 21.92 -2.36 0.25
N VAL A 100 21.74 -2.00 1.53
CA VAL A 100 21.56 -2.97 2.64
C VAL A 100 20.19 -3.62 2.52
N PHE A 101 19.13 -2.83 2.35
CA PHE A 101 17.77 -3.32 2.19
C PHE A 101 17.61 -4.22 0.94
N GLY A 102 18.28 -3.90 -0.16
CA GLY A 102 18.28 -4.76 -1.36
C GLY A 102 18.83 -6.17 -1.14
N ARG A 103 19.60 -6.38 -0.06
CA ARG A 103 20.07 -7.71 0.39
C ARG A 103 19.16 -8.36 1.43
N GLY A 104 18.07 -7.68 1.81
CA GLY A 104 17.16 -8.12 2.88
C GLY A 104 17.75 -7.96 4.28
N GLU A 105 18.79 -7.14 4.42
CA GLU A 105 19.50 -6.94 5.69
C GLU A 105 18.89 -5.77 6.48
N THR A 106 18.99 -5.85 7.82
CA THR A 106 18.53 -4.83 8.75
C THR A 106 19.62 -3.80 8.99
N ILE A 107 19.25 -2.54 9.05
CA ILE A 107 20.11 -1.45 9.53
C ILE A 107 20.03 -1.42 11.08
N VAL A 108 21.19 -1.44 11.72
CA VAL A 108 21.32 -1.25 13.17
C VAL A 108 22.45 -0.27 13.43
N ILE A 109 22.11 0.92 13.89
CA ILE A 109 23.03 2.01 14.19
C ILE A 109 22.96 2.32 15.69
N PRO A 110 23.88 1.76 16.49
CA PRO A 110 23.91 2.06 17.93
C PRO A 110 24.28 3.50 18.25
N ASN A 111 25.08 4.13 17.38
CA ASN A 111 25.46 5.53 17.47
C ASN A 111 25.71 6.09 16.06
N ILE A 112 24.97 7.12 15.66
CA ILE A 112 25.09 7.70 14.32
C ILE A 112 26.48 8.30 14.04
N GLU A 113 27.21 8.76 15.05
CA GLU A 113 28.56 9.30 14.85
C GLU A 113 29.55 8.26 14.32
N ASP A 114 29.33 6.97 14.59
CA ASP A 114 30.19 5.88 14.13
C ASP A 114 30.04 5.59 12.62
N VAL A 115 28.93 6.03 12.03
CA VAL A 115 28.59 5.75 10.63
C VAL A 115 28.73 6.95 9.69
N LYS A 116 29.12 8.10 10.20
CA LYS A 116 29.27 9.35 9.44
C LYS A 116 30.11 9.21 8.16
N THR A 117 31.19 8.44 8.19
CA THR A 117 32.06 8.22 7.02
C THR A 117 31.50 7.15 6.09
N LEU A 118 30.78 6.17 6.64
CA LEU A 118 30.24 5.04 5.89
C LEU A 118 29.02 5.43 5.07
N MET A 119 28.14 6.26 5.66
CA MET A 119 26.86 6.67 5.05
C MET A 119 26.59 8.16 5.32
N PRO A 120 27.34 9.05 4.67
CA PRO A 120 27.29 10.48 4.95
C PRO A 120 25.92 11.13 4.65
N SER A 121 25.21 10.71 3.63
CA SER A 121 23.87 11.23 3.28
C SER A 121 22.88 10.91 4.38
N GLU A 122 22.80 9.65 4.76
CA GLU A 122 21.91 9.18 5.83
C GLU A 122 22.29 9.80 7.18
N TYR A 123 23.59 9.96 7.46
CA TYR A 123 24.03 10.62 8.68
C TYR A 123 23.47 12.04 8.81
N GLU A 124 23.55 12.88 7.76
CA GLU A 124 23.01 14.23 7.78
C GLU A 124 21.47 14.21 7.95
N LEU A 125 20.78 13.28 7.30
CA LEU A 125 19.34 13.10 7.43
C LEU A 125 18.95 12.74 8.88
N LEU A 126 19.64 11.78 9.49
CA LEU A 126 19.39 11.33 10.86
C LEU A 126 19.71 12.42 11.88
N LYS A 127 20.83 13.11 11.67
CA LYS A 127 21.29 14.19 12.56
C LYS A 127 20.32 15.37 12.58
N ALA A 128 19.78 15.75 11.41
CA ALA A 128 18.80 16.83 11.31
C ALA A 128 17.53 16.55 12.14
N GLN A 129 17.21 15.28 12.37
CA GLN A 129 16.06 14.82 13.15
C GLN A 129 16.39 14.55 14.64
N SER A 130 17.61 14.87 15.09
CA SER A 130 18.12 14.59 16.44
C SER A 130 18.17 13.10 16.80
N ILE A 131 18.30 12.24 15.77
CA ILE A 131 18.47 10.80 15.96
C ILE A 131 19.91 10.53 16.42
N ARG A 132 20.08 9.64 17.37
CA ARG A 132 21.37 9.22 17.94
C ARG A 132 21.65 7.75 17.64
N SER A 133 20.61 6.96 17.61
CA SER A 133 20.65 5.53 17.28
C SER A 133 19.41 5.15 16.50
N GLU A 134 19.52 4.11 15.66
CA GLU A 134 18.43 3.70 14.81
C GLU A 134 18.44 2.21 14.50
N ILE A 135 17.25 1.67 14.33
CA ILE A 135 17.03 0.33 13.80
C ILE A 135 15.99 0.45 12.69
N ALA A 136 16.34 0.00 11.49
CA ALA A 136 15.42 -0.03 10.37
C ALA A 136 15.48 -1.37 9.63
N VAL A 137 14.31 -1.93 9.34
CA VAL A 137 14.13 -3.21 8.65
C VAL A 137 13.44 -2.98 7.31
N PRO A 138 13.86 -3.67 6.25
CA PRO A 138 13.19 -3.55 4.96
C PRO A 138 11.83 -4.24 4.97
N VAL A 139 10.87 -3.63 4.27
CA VAL A 139 9.54 -4.18 4.01
C VAL A 139 9.46 -4.59 2.54
N PHE A 140 9.22 -5.89 2.29
CA PHE A 140 9.08 -6.42 0.95
C PHE A 140 7.64 -6.83 0.65
N TYR A 141 7.21 -6.55 -0.57
CA TYR A 141 5.99 -7.09 -1.13
C TYR A 141 6.29 -7.75 -2.49
N ARG A 142 5.96 -9.04 -2.61
CA ARG A 142 6.22 -9.85 -3.83
C ARG A 142 7.66 -9.75 -4.32
N GLY A 143 8.62 -9.71 -3.40
CA GLY A 143 10.05 -9.64 -3.70
C GLY A 143 10.60 -8.25 -4.03
N ASN A 144 9.76 -7.22 -4.07
CA ASN A 144 10.18 -5.84 -4.27
C ASN A 144 10.21 -5.09 -2.94
N LEU A 145 11.19 -4.21 -2.75
CA LEU A 145 11.25 -3.31 -1.61
C LEU A 145 10.08 -2.32 -1.71
N SER A 146 9.10 -2.46 -0.81
CA SER A 146 7.90 -1.62 -0.77
C SER A 146 8.00 -0.52 0.28
N GLY A 147 8.99 -0.59 1.17
CA GLY A 147 9.20 0.38 2.22
C GLY A 147 10.23 -0.08 3.24
N PHE A 148 10.22 0.56 4.38
CA PHE A 148 11.00 0.16 5.54
C PHE A 148 10.31 0.63 6.82
N PHE A 149 10.54 -0.10 7.89
CA PHE A 149 9.94 0.09 9.20
C PHE A 149 11.05 0.20 10.24
N GLY A 150 10.93 1.11 11.19
CA GLY A 150 12.04 1.30 12.14
C GLY A 150 11.70 2.07 13.41
N LEU A 151 12.75 2.25 14.22
CA LEU A 151 12.73 2.87 15.54
C LEU A 151 13.89 3.84 15.70
N ASP A 152 13.58 5.05 16.14
CA ASP A 152 14.57 6.06 16.53
C ASP A 152 14.85 5.97 18.03
N ASN A 153 16.12 6.07 18.37
CA ASN A 153 16.60 6.18 19.74
C ASN A 153 16.04 5.12 20.71
N PRO A 154 15.96 3.82 20.34
CA PRO A 154 15.52 2.79 21.27
C PRO A 154 16.47 2.75 22.47
N GLN A 155 15.91 2.83 23.70
CA GLN A 155 16.70 2.80 24.92
C GLN A 155 17.03 1.37 25.37
N ARG A 156 16.36 0.38 24.78
CA ARG A 156 16.62 -1.05 25.02
C ARG A 156 17.36 -1.67 23.86
N ALA A 157 18.48 -2.32 24.18
CA ALA A 157 19.19 -3.10 23.17
C ALA A 157 18.31 -4.29 22.70
N MET A 158 18.23 -4.48 21.40
CA MET A 158 17.50 -5.61 20.81
C MET A 158 18.42 -6.82 20.64
N THR A 159 17.95 -7.97 21.06
CA THR A 159 18.57 -9.25 20.75
C THR A 159 18.37 -9.60 19.26
N ALA A 160 19.20 -10.48 18.72
CA ALA A 160 19.05 -10.97 17.35
C ALA A 160 17.65 -11.61 17.10
N GLY A 161 17.03 -12.20 18.13
CA GLY A 161 15.67 -12.71 18.07
C GLY A 161 14.62 -11.62 17.90
N GLN A 162 14.75 -10.53 18.65
CA GLN A 162 13.86 -9.38 18.56
C GLN A 162 14.01 -8.62 17.24
N LEU A 163 15.23 -8.48 16.71
CA LEU A 163 15.47 -7.90 15.38
C LEU A 163 14.79 -8.74 14.27
N ARG A 164 14.85 -10.08 14.38
CA ARG A 164 14.14 -10.94 13.43
C ARG A 164 12.62 -10.82 13.56
N LEU A 165 12.10 -10.66 14.77
CA LEU A 165 10.69 -10.43 15.00
C LEU A 165 10.25 -9.09 14.40
N LEU A 166 11.01 -8.02 14.64
CA LEU A 166 10.76 -6.71 14.06
C LEU A 166 10.73 -6.74 12.51
N ALA A 167 11.67 -7.46 11.90
CA ALA A 167 11.70 -7.64 10.45
C ALA A 167 10.48 -8.43 9.94
N PHE A 168 10.02 -9.43 10.70
CA PHE A 168 8.79 -10.18 10.41
C PHE A 168 7.56 -9.26 10.53
N ASP A 169 7.47 -8.48 11.60
CA ASP A 169 6.34 -7.56 11.87
C ASP A 169 6.24 -6.51 10.75
N GLY A 170 7.36 -5.91 10.35
CA GLY A 170 7.42 -4.96 9.24
C GLY A 170 7.00 -5.57 7.90
N GLY A 171 7.52 -6.77 7.57
CA GLY A 171 7.16 -7.48 6.35
C GLY A 171 5.67 -7.87 6.30
N HIS A 172 5.13 -8.30 7.43
CA HIS A 172 3.72 -8.65 7.57
C HIS A 172 2.82 -7.43 7.41
N LEU A 173 3.15 -6.34 8.09
CA LEU A 173 2.45 -5.07 7.99
C LEU A 173 2.42 -4.53 6.55
N GLY A 174 3.57 -4.50 5.88
CA GLY A 174 3.65 -4.06 4.49
C GLY A 174 2.81 -4.91 3.54
N SER A 175 2.81 -6.23 3.74
CA SER A 175 2.00 -7.15 2.94
C SER A 175 0.50 -6.95 3.16
N ALA A 176 0.06 -6.77 4.40
CA ALA A 176 -1.34 -6.54 4.74
C ALA A 176 -1.85 -5.22 4.15
N ARG A 177 -1.06 -4.16 4.28
CA ARG A 177 -1.39 -2.84 3.72
C ARG A 177 -1.49 -2.87 2.19
N GLU A 178 -0.53 -3.49 1.52
CA GLU A 178 -0.54 -3.57 0.06
C GLU A 178 -1.69 -4.44 -0.46
N ASN A 179 -2.04 -5.51 0.26
CA ASN A 179 -3.22 -6.32 -0.07
C ASN A 179 -4.51 -5.51 0.04
N LEU A 180 -4.69 -4.75 1.11
CA LEU A 180 -5.88 -3.89 1.28
C LEU A 180 -5.96 -2.82 0.18
N ARG A 181 -4.84 -2.18 -0.14
CA ARG A 181 -4.75 -1.19 -1.22
C ARG A 181 -5.15 -1.79 -2.57
N MET A 182 -4.66 -2.99 -2.86
CA MET A 182 -4.99 -3.70 -4.10
C MET A 182 -6.48 -4.05 -4.17
N LEU A 183 -7.08 -4.46 -3.05
CA LEU A 183 -8.52 -4.72 -2.96
C LEU A 183 -9.34 -3.46 -3.22
N THR A 184 -9.00 -2.34 -2.59
CA THR A 184 -9.67 -1.05 -2.82
C THR A 184 -9.60 -0.62 -4.28
N LEU A 185 -8.43 -0.74 -4.91
CA LEU A 185 -8.26 -0.42 -6.33
C LEU A 185 -9.11 -1.31 -7.25
N LEU A 186 -9.21 -2.60 -6.93
CA LEU A 186 -10.05 -3.54 -7.68
C LEU A 186 -11.54 -3.19 -7.56
N GLU A 187 -12.00 -2.82 -6.36
CA GLU A 187 -13.38 -2.39 -6.11
C GLU A 187 -13.72 -1.12 -6.90
N GLU A 188 -12.83 -0.12 -6.89
CA GLU A 188 -12.99 1.11 -7.66
C GLU A 188 -13.08 0.84 -9.18
N LYS A 189 -12.18 0.00 -9.70
CA LYS A 189 -12.21 -0.40 -11.12
C LYS A 189 -13.47 -1.16 -11.47
N GLN A 190 -13.92 -2.07 -10.59
CA GLN A 190 -15.16 -2.80 -10.80
C GLN A 190 -16.38 -1.87 -10.82
N LYS A 191 -16.42 -0.87 -9.93
CA LYS A 191 -17.48 0.15 -9.90
C LYS A 191 -17.49 0.97 -11.18
N SER A 192 -16.33 1.45 -11.63
CA SER A 192 -16.19 2.19 -12.88
C SER A 192 -16.63 1.37 -14.09
N LEU A 193 -16.23 0.10 -14.16
CA LEU A 193 -16.62 -0.80 -15.24
C LEU A 193 -18.14 -1.03 -15.27
N LYS A 194 -18.78 -1.20 -14.12
CA LYS A 194 -20.25 -1.32 -14.01
C LYS A 194 -20.96 -0.06 -14.52
N GLN A 195 -20.47 1.11 -14.17
CA GLN A 195 -21.02 2.39 -14.62
C GLN A 195 -20.90 2.54 -16.15
N ASN A 196 -19.73 2.23 -16.71
CA ASN A 196 -19.51 2.27 -18.16
C ASN A 196 -20.43 1.29 -18.89
N LEU A 197 -20.60 0.07 -18.37
CA LEU A 197 -21.49 -0.92 -18.95
C LEU A 197 -22.96 -0.46 -18.93
N GLN A 198 -23.40 0.20 -17.86
CA GLN A 198 -24.73 0.78 -17.78
C GLN A 198 -24.94 1.91 -18.81
N ALA A 199 -23.94 2.78 -18.97
CA ALA A 199 -23.98 3.85 -19.97
C ALA A 199 -24.09 3.29 -21.39
N VAL A 200 -23.28 2.30 -21.74
CA VAL A 200 -23.35 1.62 -23.06
C VAL A 200 -24.70 0.94 -23.29
N LYS A 201 -25.24 0.28 -22.27
CA LYS A 201 -26.57 -0.34 -22.37
C LYS A 201 -27.69 0.69 -22.63
N LEU A 202 -27.60 1.84 -21.93
CA LEU A 202 -28.55 2.94 -22.12
C LEU A 202 -28.46 3.52 -23.53
N GLU A 203 -27.25 3.74 -24.02
CA GLU A 203 -26.99 4.21 -25.39
C GLU A 203 -27.58 3.22 -26.43
N GLN A 204 -27.34 1.92 -26.26
CA GLN A 204 -27.91 0.90 -27.12
C GLN A 204 -29.46 0.88 -27.10
N GLN A 205 -30.08 1.09 -25.92
CA GLN A 205 -31.51 1.20 -25.80
C GLN A 205 -32.06 2.45 -26.51
N MET A 206 -31.41 3.59 -26.36
CA MET A 206 -31.77 4.81 -27.08
C MET A 206 -31.70 4.63 -28.60
N LEU A 207 -30.60 4.03 -29.08
CA LEU A 207 -30.45 3.74 -30.50
C LEU A 207 -31.57 2.82 -30.98
N LYS A 208 -31.95 1.77 -30.24
CA LYS A 208 -33.08 0.90 -30.60
C LYS A 208 -34.43 1.64 -30.68
N VAL A 209 -34.66 2.60 -29.77
CA VAL A 209 -35.89 3.42 -29.80
C VAL A 209 -35.88 4.34 -31.01
N LEU A 210 -34.78 5.02 -31.27
CA LEU A 210 -34.63 5.91 -32.42
C LEU A 210 -34.71 5.18 -33.76
N CYS A 211 -34.25 3.91 -33.83
CA CYS A 211 -34.31 3.10 -35.03
C CYS A 211 -35.70 2.51 -35.31
N LYS A 212 -36.62 2.53 -34.35
CA LYS A 212 -37.95 1.93 -34.49
C LYS A 212 -38.88 2.69 -35.48
N ASP A 213 -38.59 4.00 -35.66
CA ASP A 213 -39.41 4.90 -36.49
C ASP A 213 -38.65 5.51 -37.69
N SER A 214 -37.40 5.11 -37.95
CA SER A 214 -36.63 5.67 -39.05
C SER A 214 -35.89 4.62 -39.86
N THR A 215 -35.99 4.75 -41.18
CA THR A 215 -35.33 3.90 -42.19
C THR A 215 -33.82 4.11 -42.30
N SER A 216 -33.25 5.05 -41.55
CA SER A 216 -31.81 5.33 -41.59
C SER A 216 -31.31 5.88 -40.25
N VAL A 217 -30.22 5.32 -39.73
CA VAL A 217 -29.54 5.77 -38.51
C VAL A 217 -28.17 6.32 -38.88
N TYR A 218 -27.88 7.51 -38.41
CA TYR A 218 -26.57 8.16 -38.59
C TYR A 218 -25.74 7.99 -37.33
N ARG A 219 -24.52 7.48 -37.45
CA ARG A 219 -23.52 7.49 -36.41
C ARG A 219 -22.65 8.75 -36.58
N VAL A 220 -22.70 9.62 -35.60
CA VAL A 220 -21.86 10.85 -35.60
C VAL A 220 -20.73 10.67 -34.57
N ASP A 221 -19.50 10.66 -35.06
CA ASP A 221 -18.30 10.68 -34.22
C ASP A 221 -17.91 12.14 -34.01
N LEU A 222 -18.30 12.69 -32.86
CA LEU A 222 -18.05 14.09 -32.48
C LEU A 222 -16.56 14.40 -32.23
N MET A 223 -15.73 13.38 -32.03
CA MET A 223 -14.29 13.57 -31.78
C MET A 223 -13.49 13.71 -33.09
N ASN A 224 -13.98 13.12 -34.18
CA ASN A 224 -13.28 13.06 -35.47
C ASN A 224 -14.02 13.79 -36.59
N ASP A 225 -15.09 14.51 -36.30
CA ASP A 225 -15.96 15.23 -37.26
C ASP A 225 -16.43 14.36 -38.46
N ARG A 226 -16.77 13.09 -38.15
CA ARG A 226 -17.22 12.13 -39.15
C ARG A 226 -18.65 11.67 -38.85
N ALA A 227 -19.49 11.70 -39.85
CA ALA A 227 -20.81 11.09 -39.82
C ALA A 227 -20.82 9.84 -40.75
N GLU A 228 -21.23 8.70 -40.23
CA GLU A 228 -21.35 7.45 -40.96
C GLU A 228 -22.82 7.02 -41.01
N ILE A 229 -23.32 6.67 -42.17
CA ILE A 229 -24.66 6.16 -42.34
C ILE A 229 -24.64 4.65 -42.05
N VAL A 230 -25.26 4.25 -40.95
CA VAL A 230 -25.47 2.82 -40.64
C VAL A 230 -26.83 2.41 -41.14
N LYS A 231 -26.88 1.68 -42.28
CA LYS A 231 -28.12 1.01 -42.73
C LYS A 231 -28.38 -0.19 -41.82
N ILE A 232 -29.52 -0.17 -41.16
CA ILE A 232 -30.05 -1.37 -40.47
C ILE A 232 -30.97 -2.06 -41.45
N GLU A 233 -30.54 -3.18 -42.04
CA GLU A 233 -31.41 -4.05 -42.79
C GLU A 233 -32.30 -4.83 -41.81
N GLU A 234 -33.60 -4.52 -41.81
CA GLU A 234 -34.57 -5.40 -41.21
C GLU A 234 -34.61 -6.72 -42.02
N HIS A 235 -34.15 -7.80 -41.44
CA HIS A 235 -34.51 -9.11 -41.94
C HIS A 235 -36.00 -9.34 -41.64
N SER A 236 -36.87 -8.97 -42.59
CA SER A 236 -38.24 -9.42 -42.58
C SER A 236 -38.26 -10.92 -42.91
N ASN A 237 -38.43 -11.73 -41.87
CA ASN A 237 -38.87 -13.12 -42.06
C ASN A 237 -40.27 -13.13 -42.61
N SER A 238 -40.45 -12.91 -43.90
CA SER A 238 -41.65 -13.33 -44.60
C SER A 238 -41.46 -14.78 -45.10
N ALA A 239 -41.75 -15.70 -44.18
CA ALA A 239 -42.09 -17.04 -44.59
C ALA A 239 -43.50 -16.99 -45.26
N GLY A 240 -43.55 -16.93 -46.55
CA GLY A 240 -44.79 -16.90 -47.29
C GLY A 240 -44.55 -17.43 -48.68
N ASP A 241 -44.95 -18.69 -48.88
CA ASP A 241 -45.35 -19.33 -50.13
C ASP A 241 -44.41 -19.37 -51.35
N LEU A 242 -43.71 -20.44 -51.42
CA LEU A 242 -43.34 -21.03 -52.73
C LEU A 242 -44.08 -22.35 -52.93
N LEU A 243 -45.25 -22.28 -53.58
CA LEU A 243 -45.82 -23.45 -54.21
C LEU A 243 -45.10 -23.72 -55.56
N PRO A 244 -44.71 -24.95 -55.82
CA PRO A 244 -44.11 -25.30 -57.09
C PRO A 244 -45.23 -25.53 -58.19
N HIS A 245 -45.21 -24.78 -59.24
CA HIS A 245 -45.88 -25.15 -60.44
C HIS A 245 -44.93 -26.02 -61.26
N GLY A 246 -45.36 -27.27 -61.42
CA GLY A 246 -44.70 -28.25 -62.27
C GLY A 246 -45.00 -28.05 -63.76
N PRO A 247 -44.47 -28.92 -64.62
CA PRO A 247 -44.15 -28.64 -66.01
C PRO A 247 -45.27 -28.96 -66.98
N LEU A 248 -45.19 -28.32 -68.13
CA LEU A 248 -45.48 -28.91 -69.42
C LEU A 248 -44.32 -28.63 -70.35
#